data_fd647b2a6ee5135ba2fbb267114254e6
#
_entry.id   fd647b2a6ee5135ba2fbb267114254e6
#
_cell.length_a   1.000
_cell.length_b   1.000
_cell.length_c   1.000
_cell.angle_alpha   90.00
_cell.angle_beta   90.00
_cell.angle_gamma   90.00
#
_symmetry.space_group_name_H-M   'P 1'
#
loop_
_entity.id
_entity.type
_entity.pdbx_description
1 polymer ?
#
loop_
_entity_poly.entity_id
_entity_poly.type
_entity_poly.pdbx_seq_one_letter_code
_entity_poly.pdbx_strand_id
1 'polypeptide(L)'
;LAHVATSLELVATTTALEPALVLPALASPPADTLSLIERRRSVRAYADRSLTLGEVAGVLRRSHAREPSLSRATRTHVIANRVAGMAPGVYRYDPATGGLALSRAGAQGLESGRAGLDQDVVAGAALTVAVSFDRASLRVEGARAYRQAFIEAGIIGARLYLGAGAEGLGGCSVGAFYDEELAHLIYAGADLLV
;
A
#
# COMPACT_ATOMS: atom_id res chain seq x y z
N LEU A 1 -5.14 41.87 27.56
CA LEU A 1 -4.99 41.11 26.30
C LEU A 1 -5.19 39.63 26.64
N ALA A 2 -6.41 39.12 26.38
CA ALA A 2 -6.77 37.74 26.61
C ALA A 2 -6.28 36.89 25.41
N HIS A 3 -5.41 35.92 25.66
CA HIS A 3 -5.08 34.87 24.68
C HIS A 3 -6.19 33.83 24.69
N VAL A 4 -6.95 33.73 23.61
CA VAL A 4 -7.85 32.62 23.34
C VAL A 4 -6.99 31.49 22.75
N ALA A 5 -6.68 30.48 23.56
CA ALA A 5 -6.13 29.25 23.07
C ALA A 5 -7.27 28.40 22.47
N THR A 6 -7.38 28.37 21.16
CA THR A 6 -8.27 27.45 20.48
C THR A 6 -7.59 26.09 20.44
N SER A 7 -7.96 25.22 21.40
CA SER A 7 -7.60 23.80 21.34
C SER A 7 -8.38 23.15 20.20
N LEU A 8 -7.74 22.96 19.09
CA LEU A 8 -8.21 22.00 18.08
C LEU A 8 -7.97 20.59 18.64
N GLU A 9 -8.98 20.04 19.28
CA GLU A 9 -9.04 18.62 19.55
C GLU A 9 -9.17 17.90 18.21
N LEU A 10 -8.03 17.38 17.72
CA LEU A 10 -8.05 16.40 16.65
C LEU A 10 -8.63 15.10 17.23
N VAL A 11 -9.94 14.92 17.11
CA VAL A 11 -10.57 13.63 17.38
C VAL A 11 -10.09 12.68 16.28
N ALA A 12 -9.05 11.92 16.60
CA ALA A 12 -8.64 10.78 15.79
C ALA A 12 -9.70 9.68 15.93
N THR A 13 -10.80 9.84 15.21
CA THR A 13 -11.79 8.77 15.06
C THR A 13 -11.16 7.74 14.11
N THR A 14 -10.40 6.80 14.69
CA THR A 14 -10.05 5.57 14.01
C THR A 14 -11.34 4.73 13.93
N THR A 15 -12.23 5.11 13.03
CA THR A 15 -13.36 4.27 12.67
C THR A 15 -12.76 3.04 12.01
N ALA A 16 -12.90 1.88 12.64
CA ALA A 16 -12.59 0.61 12.01
C ALA A 16 -13.47 0.53 10.74
N LEU A 17 -12.86 0.68 9.59
CA LEU A 17 -13.56 0.53 8.31
C LEU A 17 -13.91 -0.96 8.19
N GLU A 18 -15.20 -1.27 8.07
CA GLU A 18 -15.63 -2.62 7.77
C GLU A 18 -15.00 -3.07 6.45
N PRO A 19 -14.43 -4.28 6.38
CA PRO A 19 -13.82 -4.77 5.17
C PRO A 19 -14.86 -4.95 4.07
N ALA A 20 -14.70 -4.26 2.96
CA ALA A 20 -15.53 -4.46 1.76
C ALA A 20 -15.23 -5.82 1.09
N LEU A 21 -14.03 -6.34 1.32
CA LEU A 21 -13.54 -7.60 0.75
C LEU A 21 -12.48 -8.20 1.67
N VAL A 22 -12.52 -9.51 1.86
CA VAL A 22 -11.44 -10.27 2.49
C VAL A 22 -10.74 -11.11 1.42
N LEU A 23 -9.43 -10.92 1.30
CA LEU A 23 -8.61 -11.65 0.34
C LEU A 23 -8.58 -13.16 0.69
N PRO A 24 -8.57 -14.05 -0.31
CA PRO A 24 -8.45 -15.48 -0.07
C PRO A 24 -7.15 -15.84 0.69
N ALA A 25 -7.13 -16.99 1.32
CA ALA A 25 -5.92 -17.56 1.89
C ALA A 25 -4.90 -17.86 0.77
N LEU A 26 -3.61 -17.93 1.13
CA LEU A 26 -2.57 -18.29 0.17
C LEU A 26 -2.77 -19.73 -0.32
N ALA A 27 -2.89 -19.90 -1.61
CA ALA A 27 -3.11 -21.20 -2.22
C ALA A 27 -1.82 -22.02 -2.41
N SER A 28 -0.67 -21.37 -2.43
CA SER A 28 0.61 -22.00 -2.76
C SER A 28 1.67 -21.80 -1.68
N PRO A 29 2.55 -22.79 -1.42
CA PRO A 29 3.73 -22.59 -0.59
C PRO A 29 4.62 -21.48 -1.20
N PRO A 30 5.50 -20.88 -0.41
CA PRO A 30 6.44 -19.88 -0.95
C PRO A 30 7.33 -20.56 -1.99
N ALA A 31 7.47 -19.92 -3.15
CA ALA A 31 8.49 -20.29 -4.10
C ALA A 31 9.89 -20.15 -3.46
N ASP A 32 10.89 -20.80 -4.03
CA ASP A 32 12.28 -20.65 -3.59
C ASP A 32 12.67 -19.16 -3.57
N THR A 33 12.85 -18.62 -2.36
CA THR A 33 13.09 -17.19 -2.14
C THR A 33 14.39 -16.74 -2.79
N LEU A 34 15.44 -17.56 -2.80
CA LEU A 34 16.72 -17.20 -3.43
C LEU A 34 16.52 -17.03 -4.94
N SER A 35 15.86 -17.96 -5.58
CA SER A 35 15.55 -17.88 -7.01
C SER A 35 14.68 -16.65 -7.35
N LEU A 36 13.75 -16.25 -6.46
CA LEU A 36 12.96 -15.02 -6.64
C LEU A 36 13.85 -13.76 -6.56
N ILE A 37 14.77 -13.72 -5.60
CA ILE A 37 15.71 -12.60 -5.43
C ILE A 37 16.59 -12.47 -6.67
N GLU A 38 17.19 -13.56 -7.17
CA GLU A 38 18.08 -13.57 -8.33
C GLU A 38 17.37 -13.12 -9.61
N ARG A 39 16.11 -13.52 -9.80
CA ARG A 39 15.31 -13.20 -10.99
C ARG A 39 14.58 -11.86 -10.92
N ARG A 40 14.46 -11.25 -9.73
CA ARG A 40 13.75 -10.00 -9.57
C ARG A 40 14.27 -8.92 -10.52
N ARG A 41 13.36 -8.30 -11.26
CA ARG A 41 13.60 -7.13 -12.11
C ARG A 41 12.51 -6.09 -11.88
N SER A 42 12.82 -4.83 -12.14
CA SER A 42 11.79 -3.77 -12.24
C SER A 42 11.17 -3.83 -13.62
N VAL A 43 9.93 -4.28 -13.67
CA VAL A 43 9.13 -4.37 -14.92
C VAL A 43 8.36 -3.07 -15.07
N ARG A 44 8.54 -2.38 -16.20
CA ARG A 44 7.95 -1.05 -16.46
C ARG A 44 6.89 -1.04 -17.56
N ALA A 45 6.70 -2.15 -18.24
CA ALA A 45 5.62 -2.33 -19.22
C ALA A 45 4.78 -3.54 -18.80
N TYR A 46 3.49 -3.34 -18.68
CA TYR A 46 2.56 -4.37 -18.21
C TYR A 46 1.67 -4.86 -19.34
N ALA A 47 1.28 -6.13 -19.27
CA ALA A 47 0.24 -6.68 -20.12
C ALA A 47 -1.12 -6.08 -19.76
N ASP A 48 -1.95 -5.87 -20.76
CA ASP A 48 -3.33 -5.41 -20.56
C ASP A 48 -4.23 -6.59 -20.14
N ARG A 49 -4.10 -6.99 -18.88
CA ARG A 49 -4.95 -8.02 -18.28
C ARG A 49 -5.36 -7.66 -16.85
N SER A 50 -6.45 -8.19 -16.39
CA SER A 50 -6.84 -8.10 -14.98
C SER A 50 -6.03 -9.08 -14.14
N LEU A 51 -5.74 -8.69 -12.89
CA LEU A 51 -5.27 -9.60 -11.85
C LEU A 51 -6.44 -10.38 -11.27
N THR A 52 -6.19 -11.57 -10.79
CA THR A 52 -7.15 -12.34 -9.99
C THR A 52 -7.04 -11.96 -8.51
N LEU A 53 -8.08 -12.22 -7.72
CA LEU A 53 -8.03 -12.04 -6.26
C LEU A 53 -6.96 -12.93 -5.60
N GLY A 54 -6.68 -14.11 -6.17
CA GLY A 54 -5.61 -14.99 -5.71
C GLY A 54 -4.23 -14.36 -5.88
N GLU A 55 -3.95 -13.77 -7.04
CA GLU A 55 -2.68 -13.05 -7.29
C GLU A 55 -2.53 -11.84 -6.35
N VAL A 56 -3.59 -11.06 -6.17
CA VAL A 56 -3.59 -9.93 -5.22
C VAL A 56 -3.33 -10.43 -3.78
N ALA A 57 -3.97 -11.52 -3.37
CA ALA A 57 -3.72 -12.14 -2.07
C ALA A 57 -2.27 -12.63 -1.93
N GLY A 58 -1.72 -13.25 -2.98
CA GLY A 58 -0.34 -13.70 -3.02
C GLY A 58 0.64 -12.55 -2.79
N VAL A 59 0.44 -11.44 -3.46
CA VAL A 59 1.28 -10.24 -3.33
C VAL A 59 1.15 -9.61 -1.93
N LEU A 60 -0.08 -9.31 -1.48
CA LEU A 60 -0.30 -8.54 -0.25
C LEU A 60 -0.05 -9.36 1.02
N ARG A 61 -0.52 -10.61 1.09
CA ARG A 61 -0.31 -11.44 2.28
C ARG A 61 1.15 -11.81 2.47
N ARG A 62 1.91 -12.03 1.39
CA ARG A 62 3.36 -12.32 1.49
C ARG A 62 4.16 -11.09 1.91
N SER A 63 3.74 -9.89 1.51
CA SER A 63 4.47 -8.66 1.87
C SER A 63 4.38 -8.32 3.36
N HIS A 64 3.35 -8.78 4.06
CA HIS A 64 3.09 -8.52 5.48
C HIS A 64 3.15 -9.79 6.37
N ALA A 65 3.72 -10.88 5.87
CA ALA A 65 3.61 -12.21 6.49
C ALA A 65 4.44 -12.42 7.77
N ARG A 66 5.13 -11.40 8.30
CA ARG A 66 6.00 -11.59 9.47
C ARG A 66 5.75 -10.57 10.56
N GLU A 67 5.55 -11.09 11.77
CA GLU A 67 5.67 -10.39 13.03
C GLU A 67 7.08 -10.65 13.65
N PRO A 68 7.60 -9.74 14.45
CA PRO A 68 7.04 -8.44 14.79
C PRO A 68 7.29 -7.37 13.71
N SER A 69 6.37 -6.43 13.59
CA SER A 69 6.56 -5.20 12.83
C SER A 69 7.53 -4.26 13.55
N LEU A 70 8.36 -3.55 12.82
CA LEU A 70 9.28 -2.54 13.37
C LEU A 70 8.56 -1.24 13.73
N SER A 71 7.45 -0.94 13.09
CA SER A 71 6.62 0.24 13.33
C SER A 71 5.14 -0.07 13.15
N ARG A 72 4.33 0.44 14.08
CA ARG A 72 2.86 0.40 13.99
C ARG A 72 2.28 1.57 13.21
N ALA A 73 3.12 2.53 12.85
CA ALA A 73 2.69 3.72 12.11
C ALA A 73 2.40 3.43 10.63
N THR A 74 2.92 2.32 10.09
CA THR A 74 2.79 1.97 8.68
C THR A 74 1.35 1.65 8.31
N ARG A 75 0.89 2.24 7.20
CA ARG A 75 -0.42 2.00 6.58
C ARG A 75 -0.20 1.58 5.14
N THR A 76 -0.95 0.60 4.67
CA THR A 76 -0.87 0.12 3.29
C THR A 76 -2.18 0.42 2.58
N HIS A 77 -2.07 1.10 1.45
CA HIS A 77 -3.17 1.46 0.58
C HIS A 77 -3.02 0.74 -0.75
N VAL A 78 -4.14 0.30 -1.29
CA VAL A 78 -4.21 -0.45 -2.55
C VAL A 78 -5.08 0.30 -3.52
N ILE A 79 -4.53 0.73 -4.65
CA ILE A 79 -5.28 1.32 -5.75
C ILE A 79 -5.51 0.19 -6.76
N ALA A 80 -6.74 -0.30 -6.82
CA ALA A 80 -7.15 -1.37 -7.72
C ALA A 80 -7.79 -0.76 -8.98
N ASN A 81 -7.14 -0.94 -10.12
CA ASN A 81 -7.65 -0.49 -11.42
C ASN A 81 -8.24 -1.64 -12.24
N ARG A 82 -7.55 -2.79 -12.28
CA ARG A 82 -7.95 -3.97 -13.06
C ARG A 82 -7.74 -5.25 -12.25
N VAL A 83 -8.70 -5.57 -11.37
CA VAL A 83 -8.70 -6.81 -10.58
C VAL A 83 -10.05 -7.50 -10.77
N ALA A 84 -10.04 -8.73 -11.28
CA ALA A 84 -11.25 -9.51 -11.47
C ALA A 84 -11.90 -9.87 -10.12
N GLY A 85 -13.20 -9.59 -9.99
CA GLY A 85 -13.94 -9.83 -8.76
C GLY A 85 -13.76 -8.75 -7.68
N MET A 86 -13.12 -7.62 -8.01
CA MET A 86 -12.96 -6.48 -7.13
C MET A 86 -13.35 -5.19 -7.85
N ALA A 87 -14.17 -4.36 -7.23
CA ALA A 87 -14.53 -3.06 -7.82
C ALA A 87 -13.27 -2.17 -7.91
N PRO A 88 -13.09 -1.39 -8.99
CA PRO A 88 -12.04 -0.40 -9.05
C PRO A 88 -12.18 0.62 -7.92
N GLY A 89 -11.05 0.99 -7.30
CA GLY A 89 -11.06 1.93 -6.18
C GLY A 89 -9.77 1.95 -5.40
N VAL A 90 -9.78 2.78 -4.36
CA VAL A 90 -8.72 2.84 -3.35
C VAL A 90 -9.21 2.09 -2.11
N TYR A 91 -8.36 1.23 -1.58
CA TYR A 91 -8.64 0.41 -0.41
C TYR A 91 -7.54 0.55 0.62
N ARG A 92 -7.91 0.50 1.90
CA ARG A 92 -6.97 0.30 2.99
C ARG A 92 -6.84 -1.19 3.27
N TYR A 93 -5.62 -1.68 3.24
CA TYR A 93 -5.32 -3.08 3.54
C TYR A 93 -5.07 -3.29 5.03
N ASP A 94 -5.72 -4.28 5.60
CA ASP A 94 -5.46 -4.78 6.96
C ASP A 94 -4.70 -6.11 6.87
N PRO A 95 -3.40 -6.13 7.21
CA PRO A 95 -2.61 -7.35 7.12
C PRO A 95 -3.01 -8.43 8.14
N ALA A 96 -3.64 -8.05 9.26
CA ALA A 96 -4.05 -9.01 10.30
C ALA A 96 -5.19 -9.92 9.82
N THR A 97 -6.16 -9.35 9.11
CA THR A 97 -7.32 -10.08 8.58
C THR A 97 -7.19 -10.44 7.09
N GLY A 98 -6.33 -9.71 6.36
CA GLY A 98 -6.30 -9.71 4.91
C GLY A 98 -7.49 -8.96 4.32
N GLY A 99 -8.12 -8.10 5.10
CA GLY A 99 -9.25 -7.28 4.72
C GLY A 99 -8.84 -6.08 3.88
N LEU A 100 -9.69 -5.71 2.94
CA LEU A 100 -9.60 -4.51 2.11
C LEU A 100 -10.83 -3.65 2.37
N ALA A 101 -10.66 -2.51 3.04
CA ALA A 101 -11.71 -1.55 3.31
C ALA A 101 -11.72 -0.46 2.23
N LEU A 102 -12.84 -0.28 1.53
CA LEU A 102 -12.98 0.71 0.46
C LEU A 102 -12.92 2.13 1.04
N SER A 103 -11.97 2.93 0.56
CA SER A 103 -11.81 4.35 0.90
C SER A 103 -12.37 5.26 -0.18
N ARG A 104 -12.20 4.89 -1.46
CA ARG A 104 -12.69 5.65 -2.61
C ARG A 104 -13.11 4.70 -3.71
N ALA A 105 -14.32 4.85 -4.23
CA ALA A 105 -14.82 4.05 -5.35
C ALA A 105 -14.39 4.64 -6.71
N GLY A 106 -14.35 3.80 -7.72
CA GLY A 106 -14.06 4.16 -9.11
C GLY A 106 -12.60 3.96 -9.50
N ALA A 107 -12.35 3.85 -10.80
CA ALA A 107 -11.01 3.69 -11.35
C ALA A 107 -10.17 4.95 -11.10
N GLN A 108 -8.94 4.77 -10.65
CA GLN A 108 -8.03 5.85 -10.25
C GLN A 108 -6.73 5.85 -11.09
N GLY A 109 -6.74 5.21 -12.26
CA GLY A 109 -5.54 5.07 -13.09
C GLY A 109 -4.94 6.41 -13.54
N LEU A 110 -5.78 7.36 -13.94
CA LEU A 110 -5.32 8.70 -14.35
C LEU A 110 -4.79 9.48 -13.14
N GLU A 111 -5.52 9.50 -12.04
CA GLU A 111 -5.14 10.21 -10.82
C GLU A 111 -3.86 9.64 -10.22
N SER A 112 -3.73 8.31 -10.19
CA SER A 112 -2.48 7.67 -9.72
C SER A 112 -1.32 7.93 -10.66
N GLY A 113 -1.54 7.97 -11.98
CA GLY A 113 -0.54 8.35 -12.97
C GLY A 113 -0.02 9.77 -12.72
N ARG A 114 -0.92 10.75 -12.53
CA ARG A 114 -0.57 12.14 -12.22
C ARG A 114 0.21 12.23 -10.92
N ALA A 115 -0.31 11.63 -9.84
CA ALA A 115 0.40 11.57 -8.56
C ALA A 115 1.79 10.94 -8.71
N GLY A 116 1.96 9.96 -9.59
CA GLY A 116 3.21 9.32 -9.94
C GLY A 116 4.05 10.05 -10.98
N LEU A 117 3.94 11.37 -11.10
CA LEU A 117 4.69 12.22 -12.06
C LEU A 117 4.43 11.84 -13.52
N ASP A 118 3.20 11.53 -13.86
CA ASP A 118 2.74 11.10 -15.20
C ASP A 118 3.52 9.89 -15.76
N GLN A 119 4.04 9.03 -14.87
CA GLN A 119 4.76 7.83 -15.29
C GLN A 119 3.80 6.74 -15.75
N ASP A 120 3.98 6.25 -16.98
CA ASP A 120 3.19 5.16 -17.57
C ASP A 120 3.17 3.90 -16.71
N VAL A 121 4.27 3.62 -16.00
CA VAL A 121 4.37 2.48 -15.08
C VAL A 121 3.37 2.56 -13.92
N VAL A 122 2.96 3.75 -13.52
CA VAL A 122 1.94 3.94 -12.49
C VAL A 122 0.55 3.94 -13.11
N ALA A 123 0.34 4.74 -14.18
CA ALA A 123 -0.94 4.86 -14.86
C ALA A 123 -1.42 3.52 -15.45
N GLY A 124 -0.52 2.72 -16.00
CA GLY A 124 -0.79 1.42 -16.61
C GLY A 124 -0.89 0.24 -15.63
N ALA A 125 -0.64 0.44 -14.33
CA ALA A 125 -0.67 -0.64 -13.36
C ALA A 125 -2.10 -1.18 -13.13
N ALA A 126 -2.25 -2.50 -13.09
CA ALA A 126 -3.51 -3.13 -12.69
C ALA A 126 -3.78 -2.94 -11.19
N LEU A 127 -2.70 -2.89 -10.40
CA LEU A 127 -2.71 -2.66 -8.96
C LEU A 127 -1.51 -1.77 -8.59
N THR A 128 -1.74 -0.72 -7.80
CA THR A 128 -0.68 0.08 -7.19
C THR A 128 -0.78 -0.04 -5.67
N VAL A 129 0.35 -0.21 -5.01
CA VAL A 129 0.43 -0.23 -3.54
C VAL A 129 1.18 1.00 -3.08
N ALA A 130 0.55 1.80 -2.24
CA ALA A 130 1.16 2.95 -1.59
C ALA A 130 1.33 2.67 -0.09
N VAL A 131 2.43 3.13 0.48
CA VAL A 131 2.71 3.02 1.91
C VAL A 131 2.75 4.42 2.50
N SER A 132 2.04 4.62 3.61
CA SER A 132 2.05 5.86 4.38
C SER A 132 2.38 5.61 5.85
N PHE A 133 2.76 6.66 6.57
CA PHE A 133 3.01 6.61 8.00
C PHE A 133 2.07 7.55 8.75
N ASP A 134 1.31 7.00 9.68
CA ASP A 134 0.51 7.76 10.63
C ASP A 134 1.42 8.57 11.56
N ARG A 135 1.38 9.89 11.42
CA ARG A 135 2.21 10.81 12.22
C ARG A 135 1.92 10.74 13.72
N ALA A 136 0.68 10.46 14.11
CA ALA A 136 0.33 10.32 15.52
C ALA A 136 1.01 9.10 16.12
N SER A 137 0.95 7.95 15.44
CA SER A 137 1.65 6.73 15.85
C SER A 137 3.16 6.93 15.92
N LEU A 138 3.78 7.61 14.93
CA LEU A 138 5.21 7.92 14.95
C LEU A 138 5.63 8.71 16.20
N ARG A 139 4.81 9.69 16.61
CA ARG A 139 5.09 10.47 17.84
C ARG A 139 5.05 9.61 19.09
N VAL A 140 4.12 8.66 19.17
CA VAL A 140 3.97 7.73 20.31
C VAL A 140 5.13 6.74 20.36
N GLU A 141 5.61 6.26 19.22
CA GLU A 141 6.72 5.31 19.13
C GLU A 141 8.09 5.95 19.48
N GLY A 142 8.19 7.27 19.45
CA GLY A 142 9.35 8.02 19.94
C GLY A 142 10.44 8.31 18.91
N ALA A 143 11.62 8.71 19.38
CA ALA A 143 12.69 9.31 18.56
C ALA A 143 13.23 8.44 17.42
N ARG A 144 13.11 7.12 17.52
CA ARG A 144 13.56 6.18 16.47
C ARG A 144 12.47 5.81 15.47
N ALA A 145 11.23 6.15 15.77
CA ALA A 145 10.05 5.73 15.02
C ALA A 145 10.13 6.04 13.53
N TYR A 146 10.55 7.25 13.20
CA TYR A 146 10.70 7.66 11.79
C TYR A 146 11.62 6.72 11.01
N ARG A 147 12.81 6.42 11.55
CA ARG A 147 13.76 5.50 10.90
C ARG A 147 13.23 4.08 10.81
N GLN A 148 12.58 3.60 11.88
CA GLN A 148 12.00 2.27 11.92
C GLN A 148 10.87 2.12 10.89
N ALA A 149 10.02 3.14 10.75
CA ALA A 149 8.96 3.15 9.76
C ALA A 149 9.49 3.09 8.32
N PHE A 150 10.56 3.84 8.00
CA PHE A 150 11.21 3.75 6.68
C PHE A 150 11.82 2.39 6.40
N ILE A 151 12.46 1.78 7.40
CA ILE A 151 12.98 0.40 7.28
C ILE A 151 11.82 -0.58 7.03
N GLU A 152 10.73 -0.45 7.78
CA GLU A 152 9.52 -1.27 7.60
C GLU A 152 8.95 -1.14 6.20
N ALA A 153 8.79 0.09 5.68
CA ALA A 153 8.32 0.33 4.32
C ALA A 153 9.24 -0.31 3.27
N GLY A 154 10.56 -0.22 3.47
CA GLY A 154 11.53 -0.89 2.60
C GLY A 154 11.40 -2.42 2.61
N ILE A 155 11.14 -3.01 3.78
CA ILE A 155 10.89 -4.45 3.93
C ILE A 155 9.59 -4.84 3.21
N ILE A 156 8.51 -4.06 3.39
CA ILE A 156 7.24 -4.27 2.68
C ILE A 156 7.46 -4.19 1.17
N GLY A 157 8.15 -3.15 0.69
CA GLY A 157 8.46 -2.96 -0.73
C GLY A 157 9.25 -4.13 -1.33
N ALA A 158 10.30 -4.59 -0.65
CA ALA A 158 11.07 -5.76 -1.06
C ALA A 158 10.19 -7.02 -1.15
N ARG A 159 9.33 -7.23 -0.15
CA ARG A 159 8.42 -8.38 -0.13
C ARG A 159 7.31 -8.29 -1.17
N LEU A 160 6.84 -7.08 -1.51
CA LEU A 160 5.90 -6.88 -2.62
C LEU A 160 6.51 -7.36 -3.94
N TYR A 161 7.80 -7.06 -4.21
CA TYR A 161 8.50 -7.60 -5.37
C TYR A 161 8.57 -9.12 -5.36
N LEU A 162 8.94 -9.73 -4.24
CA LEU A 162 9.05 -11.18 -4.13
C LEU A 162 7.68 -11.85 -4.23
N GLY A 163 6.65 -11.25 -3.62
CA GLY A 163 5.27 -11.71 -3.73
C GLY A 163 4.75 -11.67 -5.17
N ALA A 164 5.01 -10.57 -5.88
CA ALA A 164 4.68 -10.46 -7.29
C ALA A 164 5.39 -11.53 -8.12
N GLY A 165 6.71 -11.72 -7.90
CA GLY A 165 7.49 -12.75 -8.57
C GLY A 165 6.99 -14.18 -8.30
N ALA A 166 6.54 -14.46 -7.07
CA ALA A 166 5.97 -15.75 -6.69
C ALA A 166 4.65 -16.07 -7.42
N GLU A 167 3.88 -15.03 -7.74
CA GLU A 167 2.64 -15.13 -8.53
C GLU A 167 2.88 -14.99 -10.05
N GLY A 168 4.14 -14.97 -10.50
CA GLY A 168 4.47 -14.79 -11.92
C GLY A 168 4.19 -13.38 -12.46
N LEU A 169 4.10 -12.39 -11.57
CA LEU A 169 3.83 -11.00 -11.92
C LEU A 169 5.11 -10.17 -11.97
N GLY A 170 5.05 -9.07 -12.72
CA GLY A 170 6.05 -8.02 -12.70
C GLY A 170 5.62 -6.83 -11.85
N GLY A 171 6.59 -6.16 -11.22
CA GLY A 171 6.36 -4.94 -10.46
C GLY A 171 7.49 -3.93 -10.63
N CYS A 172 7.20 -2.67 -10.32
CA CYS A 172 8.18 -1.59 -10.27
C CYS A 172 7.91 -0.70 -9.08
N SER A 173 8.93 -0.46 -8.25
CA SER A 173 8.86 0.56 -7.20
C SER A 173 9.15 1.92 -7.79
N VAL A 174 8.36 2.90 -7.39
CA VAL A 174 8.48 4.30 -7.80
C VAL A 174 8.69 5.13 -6.55
N GLY A 175 9.81 5.85 -6.49
CA GLY A 175 10.16 6.71 -5.35
C GLY A 175 9.99 8.20 -5.65
N ALA A 176 9.55 8.56 -6.88
CA ALA A 176 9.29 9.93 -7.26
C ALA A 176 7.80 10.10 -7.57
N PHE A 177 7.11 10.90 -6.76
CA PHE A 177 5.68 11.18 -6.85
C PHE A 177 5.37 12.53 -6.20
N TYR A 178 4.19 13.08 -6.48
CA TYR A 178 3.67 14.26 -5.79
C TYR A 178 3.00 13.84 -4.48
N ASP A 179 3.63 14.17 -3.35
CA ASP A 179 3.17 13.76 -2.00
C ASP A 179 1.73 14.18 -1.73
N GLU A 180 1.38 15.44 -1.99
CA GLU A 180 0.05 15.98 -1.72
C GLU A 180 -1.03 15.32 -2.59
N GLU A 181 -0.75 15.08 -3.87
CA GLU A 181 -1.69 14.43 -4.78
C GLU A 181 -1.91 12.98 -4.40
N LEU A 182 -0.83 12.26 -4.07
CA LEU A 182 -0.94 10.87 -3.62
C LEU A 182 -1.66 10.78 -2.27
N ALA A 183 -1.33 11.66 -1.30
CA ALA A 183 -2.03 11.71 -0.01
C ALA A 183 -3.52 11.97 -0.17
N HIS A 184 -3.90 12.89 -1.07
CA HIS A 184 -5.30 13.16 -1.39
C HIS A 184 -5.97 11.94 -2.02
N LEU A 185 -5.29 11.29 -2.97
CA LEU A 185 -5.83 10.11 -3.66
C LEU A 185 -6.14 8.96 -2.71
N ILE A 186 -5.23 8.66 -1.79
CA ILE A 186 -5.36 7.52 -0.86
C ILE A 186 -6.03 7.89 0.47
N TYR A 187 -6.49 9.13 0.64
CA TYR A 187 -7.03 9.64 1.90
C TYR A 187 -6.09 9.47 3.10
N ALA A 188 -4.80 9.67 2.86
CA ALA A 188 -3.80 9.56 3.93
C ALA A 188 -3.84 10.73 4.92
N GLY A 189 -4.52 11.83 4.57
CA GLY A 189 -4.66 13.00 5.44
C GLY A 189 -3.32 13.64 5.79
N ALA A 190 -2.96 13.64 7.07
CA ALA A 190 -1.70 14.16 7.57
C ALA A 190 -0.57 13.12 7.62
N ASP A 191 -0.76 11.94 7.04
CA ASP A 191 0.25 10.90 6.98
C ASP A 191 1.46 11.33 6.14
N LEU A 192 2.62 10.73 6.44
CA LEU A 192 3.81 10.82 5.60
C LEU A 192 3.79 9.69 4.58
N LEU A 193 4.14 10.00 3.33
CA LEU A 193 4.23 9.02 2.25
C LEU A 193 5.66 8.49 2.10
N VAL A 194 5.78 7.28 1.55
CA VAL A 194 7.05 6.59 1.31
C VAL A 194 7.02 5.82 0.01
#